data_1e36cbc8b1be4ce88f20f56ad3bc3089
#
_entry.id   1e36cbc8b1be4ce88f20f56ad3bc3089
#
_cell.length_a   1.000
_cell.length_b   1.000
_cell.length_c   1.000
_cell.angle_alpha   90.00
_cell.angle_beta   90.00
_cell.angle_gamma   90.00
#
_symmetry.space_group_name_H-M   'P 1'
#
loop_
_entity.id
_entity.type
_entity.pdbx_description
1 polymer ?
#
loop_
_entity_poly.entity_id
_entity_poly.type
_entity_poly.pdbx_seq_one_letter_code
_entity_poly.pdbx_strand_id
1 'polypeptide(L)'
;MRKHLIYAGLFLAAIGFSACDEDFKDWADPQSNTQQDALGQLTATYAAGKDANIVMDAATTDSVEIVKMTSTTAEVGSLIKINSLTLNGSYTVPYTVESGTTVKVSLAQLDSVTQLAYKSRASVSRELKIAVKASATTAAGQGIQLSGNEVTINLKPGATPAVDPAGYYVVGDFKGWNASGAIAMTKDPNNENLYTLELDNTGSSYFKFFPASAID
;
A
#
# COMPACT_ATOMS: atom_id res chain seq x y z
N MET A 1 -38.81 -47.98 -52.14
CA MET A 1 -37.89 -46.84 -51.88
C MET A 1 -38.08 -46.10 -50.53
N ARG A 2 -39.33 -46.01 -49.99
CA ARG A 2 -39.55 -45.28 -48.70
C ARG A 2 -39.02 -45.97 -47.45
N LYS A 3 -38.92 -47.30 -47.41
CA LYS A 3 -38.47 -48.05 -46.24
C LYS A 3 -36.94 -47.93 -46.00
N HIS A 4 -36.18 -47.85 -47.04
CA HIS A 4 -34.69 -47.69 -46.93
C HIS A 4 -34.26 -46.31 -46.45
N LEU A 5 -35.06 -45.28 -46.74
CA LEU A 5 -34.78 -43.91 -46.24
C LEU A 5 -34.99 -43.80 -44.74
N ILE A 6 -35.97 -44.53 -44.18
CA ILE A 6 -36.22 -44.54 -42.73
C ILE A 6 -35.08 -45.23 -41.98
N TYR A 7 -34.54 -46.33 -42.49
CA TYR A 7 -33.40 -47.03 -41.88
C TYR A 7 -32.11 -46.23 -41.98
N ALA A 8 -31.87 -45.50 -43.07
CA ALA A 8 -30.74 -44.61 -43.22
C ALA A 8 -30.81 -43.44 -42.23
N GLY A 9 -31.99 -42.86 -42.02
CA GLY A 9 -32.23 -41.81 -41.05
C GLY A 9 -32.02 -42.27 -39.61
N LEU A 10 -32.49 -43.49 -39.28
CA LEU A 10 -32.30 -44.06 -37.95
C LEU A 10 -30.84 -44.41 -37.66
N PHE A 11 -30.08 -44.88 -38.67
CA PHE A 11 -28.67 -45.20 -38.52
C PHE A 11 -27.80 -43.96 -38.33
N LEU A 12 -28.13 -42.86 -39.04
CA LEU A 12 -27.46 -41.56 -38.85
C LEU A 12 -27.78 -40.95 -37.50
N ALA A 13 -29.01 -41.13 -36.95
CA ALA A 13 -29.34 -40.67 -35.61
C ALA A 13 -28.59 -41.45 -34.52
N ALA A 14 -28.37 -42.77 -34.72
CA ALA A 14 -27.64 -43.60 -33.76
C ALA A 14 -26.11 -43.27 -33.69
N ILE A 15 -25.53 -42.81 -34.80
CA ILE A 15 -24.12 -42.39 -34.81
C ILE A 15 -23.95 -41.01 -34.17
N GLY A 16 -24.96 -40.16 -34.24
CA GLY A 16 -24.94 -38.81 -33.64
C GLY A 16 -24.96 -38.79 -32.10
N PHE A 17 -25.41 -39.87 -31.47
CA PHE A 17 -25.46 -39.96 -30.00
C PHE A 17 -24.21 -40.62 -29.35
N SER A 18 -23.37 -41.26 -30.15
CA SER A 18 -22.13 -41.85 -29.61
C SER A 18 -20.93 -40.94 -29.62
N ALA A 19 -21.06 -39.70 -30.13
CA ALA A 19 -20.00 -38.72 -30.16
C ALA A 19 -19.91 -37.83 -28.89
N CYS A 20 -20.79 -38.09 -27.92
CA CYS A 20 -20.81 -37.32 -26.66
C CYS A 20 -20.60 -38.24 -25.45
N ASP A 21 -19.74 -39.24 -25.55
CA ASP A 21 -19.44 -40.06 -24.41
C ASP A 21 -17.98 -39.90 -23.99
N GLU A 22 -17.84 -39.50 -22.76
CA GLU A 22 -16.65 -39.47 -21.91
C GLU A 22 -15.75 -38.22 -21.85
N ASP A 23 -15.61 -37.43 -22.92
CA ASP A 23 -14.67 -36.28 -22.86
C ASP A 23 -15.27 -35.03 -22.18
N PHE A 24 -16.57 -35.02 -21.88
CA PHE A 24 -17.20 -33.88 -21.20
C PHE A 24 -17.15 -33.95 -19.66
N LYS A 25 -16.68 -35.04 -19.10
CA LYS A 25 -16.46 -35.09 -17.65
C LYS A 25 -15.19 -34.36 -17.22
N ASP A 26 -14.22 -34.25 -18.13
CA ASP A 26 -12.94 -33.64 -17.86
C ASP A 26 -13.01 -32.11 -17.70
N TRP A 27 -13.98 -31.45 -18.33
CA TRP A 27 -14.12 -30.01 -18.14
C TRP A 27 -14.91 -29.64 -16.87
N ALA A 28 -15.78 -30.54 -16.38
CA ALA A 28 -16.54 -30.40 -15.14
C ALA A 28 -15.73 -30.89 -13.91
N ASP A 29 -14.71 -31.72 -14.15
CA ASP A 29 -13.75 -32.15 -13.16
C ASP A 29 -12.35 -31.97 -13.74
N PRO A 30 -11.86 -30.73 -13.83
CA PRO A 30 -10.56 -30.45 -14.42
C PRO A 30 -9.44 -31.03 -13.55
N GLN A 31 -9.04 -32.24 -13.83
CA GLN A 31 -7.91 -32.94 -13.18
C GLN A 31 -6.57 -32.25 -13.43
N SER A 32 -6.53 -31.28 -14.34
CA SER A 32 -5.33 -30.48 -14.63
C SER A 32 -5.08 -29.36 -13.64
N ASN A 33 -6.07 -28.98 -12.82
CA ASN A 33 -5.87 -28.06 -11.73
C ASN A 33 -5.78 -28.84 -10.44
N THR A 34 -4.58 -29.04 -9.94
CA THR A 34 -4.39 -29.43 -8.55
C THR A 34 -5.29 -28.56 -7.70
N GLN A 35 -6.17 -29.16 -6.89
CA GLN A 35 -7.11 -28.41 -6.07
C GLN A 35 -6.39 -27.29 -5.35
N GLN A 36 -6.79 -26.06 -5.56
CA GLN A 36 -6.22 -24.90 -4.88
C GLN A 36 -6.25 -25.04 -3.36
N ASP A 37 -7.17 -25.83 -2.84
CA ASP A 37 -7.29 -26.16 -1.41
C ASP A 37 -6.11 -26.97 -0.87
N ALA A 38 -5.44 -27.78 -1.69
CA ALA A 38 -4.24 -28.53 -1.31
C ALA A 38 -2.98 -27.65 -1.27
N LEU A 39 -2.99 -26.51 -1.96
CA LEU A 39 -1.96 -25.47 -1.92
C LEU A 39 -2.27 -24.40 -0.86
N GLY A 40 -3.29 -24.63 -0.04
CA GLY A 40 -3.82 -23.70 0.93
C GLY A 40 -2.77 -23.22 1.92
N GLN A 41 -2.65 -21.92 2.01
CA GLN A 41 -1.95 -21.15 3.04
C GLN A 41 -0.43 -21.33 3.08
N LEU A 42 0.22 -21.02 1.97
CA LEU A 42 1.65 -20.76 2.05
C LEU A 42 1.88 -19.52 2.92
N THR A 43 2.91 -19.60 3.75
CA THR A 43 3.27 -18.54 4.69
C THR A 43 4.64 -17.97 4.39
N ALA A 44 4.84 -16.72 4.75
CA ALA A 44 6.14 -16.08 4.83
C ALA A 44 6.33 -15.48 6.22
N THR A 45 7.50 -15.62 6.78
CA THR A 45 7.86 -14.97 8.04
C THR A 45 8.73 -13.77 7.75
N TYR A 46 8.35 -12.65 8.31
CA TYR A 46 9.06 -11.39 8.18
C TYR A 46 9.66 -10.97 9.53
N ALA A 47 10.84 -10.40 9.49
CA ALA A 47 11.48 -9.73 10.61
C ALA A 47 11.78 -8.28 10.25
N ALA A 48 11.99 -7.44 11.25
CA ALA A 48 12.50 -6.11 11.04
C ALA A 48 13.86 -6.17 10.34
N GLY A 49 14.05 -5.29 9.38
CA GLY A 49 15.34 -5.10 8.71
C GLY A 49 16.40 -4.56 9.65
N LYS A 50 17.60 -4.38 9.14
CA LYS A 50 18.71 -3.86 9.96
C LYS A 50 18.44 -2.45 10.50
N ASP A 51 17.59 -1.68 9.82
CA ASP A 51 17.26 -0.29 10.15
C ASP A 51 15.91 -0.23 10.90
N ALA A 52 15.71 -1.09 11.91
CA ALA A 52 14.47 -1.16 12.69
C ALA A 52 14.22 0.04 13.61
N ASN A 53 15.26 0.82 13.93
CA ASN A 53 15.19 2.02 14.76
C ASN A 53 15.81 3.19 14.00
N ILE A 54 14.96 3.95 13.34
CA ILE A 54 15.38 5.03 12.44
C ILE A 54 15.34 6.36 13.18
N VAL A 55 16.44 7.09 13.18
CA VAL A 55 16.51 8.49 13.59
C VAL A 55 16.88 9.31 12.36
N MET A 56 15.93 10.07 11.84
CA MET A 56 16.09 10.72 10.53
C MET A 56 17.24 11.72 10.49
N ASP A 57 17.45 12.49 11.56
CA ASP A 57 18.54 13.47 11.64
C ASP A 57 19.94 12.81 11.68
N ALA A 58 20.01 11.51 11.98
CA ALA A 58 21.24 10.74 12.00
C ALA A 58 21.41 9.83 10.77
N ALA A 59 20.42 9.78 9.89
CA ALA A 59 20.46 8.92 8.72
C ALA A 59 21.47 9.45 7.69
N THR A 60 22.27 8.54 7.14
CA THR A 60 23.30 8.83 6.13
C THR A 60 22.90 8.36 4.73
N THR A 61 21.74 7.74 4.59
CA THR A 61 21.23 7.19 3.34
C THR A 61 19.80 7.65 3.09
N ASP A 62 19.42 7.77 1.82
CA ASP A 62 18.07 8.19 1.41
C ASP A 62 17.03 7.06 1.53
N SER A 63 17.48 5.82 1.70
CA SER A 63 16.63 4.65 1.85
C SER A 63 17.14 3.70 2.92
N VAL A 64 16.23 3.02 3.59
CA VAL A 64 16.50 2.15 4.73
C VAL A 64 15.86 0.78 4.54
N GLU A 65 16.52 -0.25 5.07
CA GLU A 65 16.02 -1.61 5.10
C GLU A 65 15.10 -1.79 6.30
N ILE A 66 13.80 -1.92 6.03
CA ILE A 66 12.77 -1.95 7.08
C ILE A 66 12.20 -3.34 7.36
N VAL A 67 12.20 -4.22 6.35
CA VAL A 67 11.67 -5.57 6.46
C VAL A 67 12.57 -6.54 5.70
N LYS A 68 12.73 -7.72 6.28
CA LYS A 68 13.38 -8.87 5.63
C LYS A 68 12.52 -10.11 5.78
N MET A 69 12.29 -10.83 4.69
CA MET A 69 11.71 -12.15 4.76
C MET A 69 12.76 -13.15 5.25
N THR A 70 12.45 -13.87 6.32
CA THR A 70 13.38 -14.81 6.98
C THR A 70 13.11 -16.26 6.61
N SER A 71 11.86 -16.60 6.32
CA SER A 71 11.48 -17.94 5.89
C SER A 71 10.17 -17.91 5.08
N THR A 72 9.93 -19.00 4.34
CA THR A 72 8.67 -19.23 3.64
C THR A 72 8.41 -20.72 3.57
N THR A 73 7.14 -21.11 3.51
CA THR A 73 6.70 -22.50 3.25
C THR A 73 6.51 -22.76 1.75
N ALA A 74 6.79 -21.79 0.88
CA ALA A 74 6.80 -22.04 -0.56
C ALA A 74 7.89 -23.07 -0.93
N GLU A 75 7.61 -23.87 -1.95
CA GLU A 75 8.54 -24.88 -2.43
C GLU A 75 9.88 -24.28 -2.85
N VAL A 76 10.95 -25.06 -2.67
CA VAL A 76 12.28 -24.65 -3.14
C VAL A 76 12.26 -24.41 -4.65
N GLY A 77 12.77 -23.26 -5.08
CA GLY A 77 12.76 -22.86 -6.49
C GLY A 77 11.54 -22.02 -6.89
N SER A 78 10.56 -21.81 -6.00
CA SER A 78 9.49 -20.85 -6.26
C SER A 78 10.01 -19.43 -6.36
N LEU A 79 9.49 -18.68 -7.34
CA LEU A 79 9.80 -17.27 -7.48
C LEU A 79 8.92 -16.45 -6.52
N ILE A 80 9.55 -15.84 -5.52
CA ILE A 80 8.85 -14.98 -4.55
C ILE A 80 8.82 -13.54 -5.08
N LYS A 81 7.62 -12.93 -5.05
CA LYS A 81 7.40 -11.53 -5.41
C LYS A 81 6.68 -10.81 -4.27
N ILE A 82 7.23 -9.70 -3.82
CA ILE A 82 6.52 -8.77 -2.95
C ILE A 82 5.59 -7.93 -3.83
N ASN A 83 4.32 -7.86 -3.48
CA ASN A 83 3.28 -7.21 -4.28
C ASN A 83 2.91 -5.84 -3.73
N SER A 84 2.88 -5.68 -2.42
CA SER A 84 2.64 -4.38 -1.78
C SER A 84 3.18 -4.33 -0.37
N LEU A 85 3.44 -3.12 0.07
CA LEU A 85 3.85 -2.76 1.42
C LEU A 85 2.86 -1.74 1.97
N THR A 86 2.29 -2.04 3.13
CA THR A 86 1.33 -1.15 3.79
C THR A 86 1.82 -0.81 5.18
N LEU A 87 1.83 0.48 5.50
CA LEU A 87 2.20 1.00 6.81
C LEU A 87 0.95 1.39 7.60
N ASN A 88 0.90 1.04 8.88
CA ASN A 88 -0.21 1.31 9.80
C ASN A 88 -1.60 0.96 9.20
N GLY A 89 -1.67 -0.14 8.43
CA GLY A 89 -2.89 -0.68 7.84
C GLY A 89 -3.50 0.13 6.68
N SER A 90 -3.06 1.36 6.44
CA SER A 90 -3.72 2.28 5.50
C SER A 90 -2.81 2.89 4.44
N TYR A 91 -1.52 3.02 4.70
CA TYR A 91 -0.61 3.78 3.83
C TYR A 91 0.23 2.85 2.98
N THR A 92 -0.10 2.71 1.71
CA THR A 92 0.73 1.99 0.74
C THR A 92 1.91 2.87 0.33
N VAL A 93 3.13 2.33 0.42
CA VAL A 93 4.36 3.03 0.07
C VAL A 93 5.12 2.33 -1.04
N PRO A 94 5.76 3.07 -1.94
CA PRO A 94 6.73 2.53 -2.88
C PRO A 94 7.92 1.91 -2.14
N TYR A 95 8.45 0.83 -2.68
CA TYR A 95 9.55 0.09 -2.10
C TYR A 95 10.46 -0.47 -3.18
N THR A 96 11.66 -0.86 -2.80
CA THR A 96 12.57 -1.67 -3.61
C THR A 96 12.88 -2.97 -2.88
N VAL A 97 13.20 -4.02 -3.64
CA VAL A 97 13.55 -5.33 -3.08
C VAL A 97 14.99 -5.65 -3.46
N GLU A 98 15.82 -5.89 -2.46
CA GLU A 98 17.18 -6.39 -2.63
C GLU A 98 17.25 -7.88 -2.31
N SER A 99 18.03 -8.61 -3.11
CA SER A 99 18.26 -10.06 -2.92
C SER A 99 16.98 -10.89 -2.78
N GLY A 100 15.86 -10.41 -3.36
CA GLY A 100 14.56 -11.08 -3.35
C GLY A 100 13.82 -11.10 -2.01
N THR A 101 14.47 -10.72 -0.90
CA THR A 101 13.92 -10.89 0.46
C THR A 101 13.94 -9.63 1.31
N THR A 102 14.75 -8.66 0.97
CA THR A 102 14.97 -7.44 1.75
C THR A 102 14.20 -6.27 1.14
N VAL A 103 13.35 -5.63 1.93
CA VAL A 103 12.53 -4.49 1.50
C VAL A 103 13.13 -3.18 2.00
N LYS A 104 13.35 -2.28 1.07
CA LYS A 104 13.81 -0.91 1.35
C LYS A 104 12.76 0.12 0.97
N VAL A 105 12.67 1.17 1.77
CA VAL A 105 11.79 2.32 1.56
C VAL A 105 12.58 3.60 1.72
N SER A 106 12.20 4.65 0.98
CA SER A 106 12.86 5.95 1.14
C SER A 106 12.49 6.60 2.48
N LEU A 107 13.44 7.27 3.09
CA LEU A 107 13.23 7.99 4.34
C LEU A 107 12.16 9.08 4.22
N ALA A 108 12.14 9.81 3.10
CA ALA A 108 11.14 10.84 2.86
C ALA A 108 9.70 10.29 2.87
N GLN A 109 9.51 9.07 2.38
CA GLN A 109 8.21 8.41 2.39
C GLN A 109 7.82 7.94 3.79
N LEU A 110 8.77 7.38 4.53
CA LEU A 110 8.52 6.98 5.92
C LEU A 110 8.18 8.19 6.80
N ASP A 111 8.87 9.31 6.61
CA ASP A 111 8.56 10.57 7.31
C ASP A 111 7.16 11.07 6.98
N SER A 112 6.82 11.16 5.69
CA SER A 112 5.51 11.58 5.23
C SER A 112 4.39 10.72 5.82
N VAL A 113 4.54 9.39 5.75
CA VAL A 113 3.55 8.46 6.33
C VAL A 113 3.44 8.61 7.83
N THR A 114 4.56 8.80 8.53
CA THR A 114 4.56 8.99 9.98
C THR A 114 3.79 10.25 10.37
N GLN A 115 4.04 11.36 9.67
CA GLN A 115 3.30 12.60 9.90
C GLN A 115 1.80 12.46 9.62
N LEU A 116 1.41 11.77 8.56
CA LEU A 116 0.02 11.52 8.22
C LEU A 116 -0.67 10.59 9.23
N ALA A 117 -0.03 9.49 9.60
CA ALA A 117 -0.60 8.49 10.51
C ALA A 117 -0.81 9.05 11.92
N TYR A 118 0.13 9.84 12.39
CA TYR A 118 0.09 10.43 13.74
C TYR A 118 -0.44 11.87 13.76
N LYS A 119 -0.73 12.45 12.59
CA LYS A 119 -1.20 13.84 12.45
C LYS A 119 -0.32 14.84 13.21
N SER A 120 0.98 14.58 13.27
CA SER A 120 1.94 15.32 14.08
C SER A 120 3.30 15.36 13.41
N ARG A 121 3.97 16.49 13.54
CA ARG A 121 5.36 16.72 13.10
C ARG A 121 6.38 16.62 14.23
N ALA A 122 5.93 16.29 15.45
CA ALA A 122 6.82 16.21 16.58
C ALA A 122 7.94 15.18 16.35
N SER A 123 9.20 15.58 16.63
CA SER A 123 10.37 14.72 16.52
C SER A 123 10.48 13.77 17.71
N VAL A 124 9.48 12.89 17.85
CA VAL A 124 9.42 11.83 18.85
C VAL A 124 9.36 10.47 18.16
N SER A 125 9.94 9.45 18.81
CA SER A 125 9.92 8.09 18.27
C SER A 125 8.48 7.54 18.20
N ARG A 126 8.12 6.95 17.05
CA ARG A 126 6.79 6.41 16.78
C ARG A 126 6.91 5.03 16.16
N GLU A 127 6.01 4.15 16.52
CA GLU A 127 5.92 2.82 15.95
C GLU A 127 5.24 2.87 14.57
N LEU A 128 5.80 2.15 13.61
CA LEU A 128 5.18 1.89 12.32
C LEU A 128 5.00 0.38 12.16
N LYS A 129 3.75 -0.04 12.01
CA LYS A 129 3.39 -1.43 11.72
C LYS A 129 3.40 -1.65 10.22
N ILE A 130 4.09 -2.68 9.78
CA ILE A 130 4.34 -2.98 8.38
C ILE A 130 3.67 -4.30 8.04
N ALA A 131 2.76 -4.27 7.10
CA ALA A 131 2.18 -5.48 6.49
C ALA A 131 2.73 -5.65 5.07
N VAL A 132 3.23 -6.84 4.78
CA VAL A 132 3.76 -7.22 3.47
C VAL A 132 2.80 -8.19 2.80
N LYS A 133 2.37 -7.87 1.58
CA LYS A 133 1.68 -8.83 0.71
C LYS A 133 2.67 -9.37 -0.31
N ALA A 134 2.80 -10.67 -0.37
CA ALA A 134 3.68 -11.35 -1.31
C ALA A 134 2.97 -12.53 -1.97
N SER A 135 3.53 -13.01 -3.06
CA SER A 135 3.10 -14.21 -3.77
C SER A 135 4.30 -15.07 -4.14
N ALA A 136 4.08 -16.37 -4.19
CA ALA A 136 5.01 -17.32 -4.76
C ALA A 136 4.49 -17.80 -6.11
N THR A 137 5.36 -17.91 -7.11
CA THR A 137 5.06 -18.60 -8.35
C THR A 137 5.77 -19.94 -8.34
N THR A 138 5.00 -21.02 -8.38
CA THR A 138 5.54 -22.39 -8.39
C THR A 138 6.24 -22.71 -9.71
N ALA A 139 7.00 -23.80 -9.76
CA ALA A 139 7.61 -24.31 -10.98
C ALA A 139 6.56 -24.63 -12.07
N ALA A 140 5.33 -24.97 -11.69
CA ALA A 140 4.20 -25.15 -12.61
C ALA A 140 3.55 -23.83 -13.08
N GLY A 141 4.05 -22.66 -12.68
CA GLY A 141 3.55 -21.36 -13.08
C GLY A 141 2.35 -20.86 -12.27
N GLN A 142 1.96 -21.54 -11.20
CA GLN A 142 0.84 -21.11 -10.35
C GLN A 142 1.27 -20.00 -9.40
N GLY A 143 0.49 -18.91 -9.35
CA GLY A 143 0.68 -17.80 -8.42
C GLY A 143 -0.14 -18.02 -7.14
N ILE A 144 0.53 -18.12 -5.99
CA ILE A 144 -0.10 -18.37 -4.69
C ILE A 144 0.21 -17.21 -3.76
N GLN A 145 -0.79 -16.68 -3.06
CA GLN A 145 -0.59 -15.63 -2.06
C GLN A 145 0.09 -16.20 -0.82
N LEU A 146 1.03 -15.44 -0.26
CA LEU A 146 1.69 -15.76 0.99
C LEU A 146 1.04 -14.97 2.12
N SER A 147 0.61 -15.67 3.17
CA SER A 147 0.22 -15.04 4.43
C SER A 147 1.47 -14.77 5.27
N GLY A 148 1.57 -13.58 5.85
CA GLY A 148 2.74 -13.20 6.65
C GLY A 148 2.35 -12.44 7.91
N ASN A 149 3.28 -12.38 8.86
CA ASN A 149 3.15 -11.58 10.07
C ASN A 149 3.39 -10.10 9.79
N GLU A 150 2.83 -9.25 10.63
CA GLU A 150 3.21 -7.84 10.69
C GLU A 150 4.59 -7.67 11.35
N VAL A 151 5.30 -6.63 10.93
CA VAL A 151 6.60 -6.22 11.49
C VAL A 151 6.45 -4.81 12.05
N THR A 152 7.06 -4.55 13.20
CA THR A 152 7.09 -3.21 13.80
C THR A 152 8.49 -2.63 13.72
N ILE A 153 8.59 -1.37 13.30
CA ILE A 153 9.81 -0.56 13.35
C ILE A 153 9.52 0.74 14.10
N ASN A 154 10.56 1.42 14.53
CA ASN A 154 10.47 2.73 15.16
C ASN A 154 11.08 3.80 14.25
N LEU A 155 10.38 4.89 14.05
CA LEU A 155 10.86 6.06 13.36
C LEU A 155 10.76 7.29 14.26
N LYS A 156 11.88 8.00 14.42
CA LYS A 156 11.91 9.35 14.93
C LYS A 156 12.07 10.32 13.77
N PRO A 157 11.03 11.11 13.42
CA PRO A 157 11.11 12.12 12.39
C PRO A 157 12.20 13.13 12.67
N GLY A 158 12.73 13.74 11.62
CA GLY A 158 13.69 14.84 11.75
C GLY A 158 13.07 16.04 12.47
N ALA A 159 13.94 16.85 13.06
CA ALA A 159 13.51 18.11 13.65
C ALA A 159 12.97 19.03 12.53
N THR A 160 11.68 19.29 12.55
CA THR A 160 11.06 20.28 11.67
C THR A 160 11.08 21.66 12.36
N PRO A 161 11.03 22.77 11.60
CA PRO A 161 10.76 24.08 12.20
C PRO A 161 9.53 23.97 13.10
N ALA A 162 9.66 24.51 14.30
CA ALA A 162 8.55 24.50 15.25
C ALA A 162 7.32 25.18 14.61
N VAL A 163 6.15 24.57 14.78
CA VAL A 163 4.88 25.23 14.49
C VAL A 163 4.79 26.44 15.42
N ASP A 164 4.44 27.62 14.89
CA ASP A 164 4.28 28.79 15.72
C ASP A 164 3.18 28.53 16.77
N PRO A 165 3.49 28.55 18.07
CA PRO A 165 2.49 28.27 19.09
C PRO A 165 1.35 29.30 19.11
N ALA A 166 1.58 30.52 18.63
CA ALA A 166 0.59 31.56 18.49
C ALA A 166 -0.28 31.39 17.23
N GLY A 167 0.07 30.46 16.34
CA GLY A 167 -0.69 30.12 15.15
C GLY A 167 -0.22 30.82 13.88
N TYR A 168 -1.12 30.87 12.89
CA TYR A 168 -0.86 31.42 11.57
C TYR A 168 -1.94 32.40 11.17
N TYR A 169 -1.56 33.34 10.31
CA TYR A 169 -2.42 34.38 9.76
C TYR A 169 -2.36 34.39 8.24
N VAL A 170 -3.40 34.96 7.64
CA VAL A 170 -3.50 35.21 6.21
C VAL A 170 -3.69 36.69 5.95
N VAL A 171 -2.94 37.26 5.02
CA VAL A 171 -3.18 38.57 4.42
C VAL A 171 -3.34 38.44 2.92
N GLY A 172 -4.01 39.37 2.31
CA GLY A 172 -4.21 39.38 0.86
C GLY A 172 -4.97 40.60 0.36
N ASP A 173 -5.30 40.56 -0.91
CA ASP A 173 -6.07 41.62 -1.59
C ASP A 173 -7.38 41.95 -0.86
N PHE A 174 -7.99 40.97 -0.22
CA PHE A 174 -9.24 41.10 0.53
C PHE A 174 -9.15 42.00 1.77
N LYS A 175 -7.95 42.35 2.24
CA LYS A 175 -7.71 43.20 3.43
C LYS A 175 -6.54 44.18 3.26
N GLY A 176 -6.10 44.43 2.04
CA GLY A 176 -5.14 45.50 1.73
C GLY A 176 -3.70 45.23 2.12
N TRP A 177 -3.28 43.97 2.27
CA TRP A 177 -1.88 43.57 2.45
C TRP A 177 -1.16 44.15 3.69
N ASN A 178 -1.88 44.44 4.76
CA ASN A 178 -1.30 44.99 5.97
C ASN A 178 -1.54 44.07 7.19
N ALA A 179 -0.69 44.20 8.18
CA ALA A 179 -0.77 43.38 9.41
C ALA A 179 -2.08 43.57 10.18
N SER A 180 -2.62 44.82 10.20
CA SER A 180 -3.88 45.12 10.89
C SER A 180 -5.10 44.47 10.21
N GLY A 181 -4.98 44.07 8.94
CA GLY A 181 -5.98 43.31 8.18
C GLY A 181 -5.79 41.80 8.22
N ALA A 182 -4.75 41.29 8.89
CA ALA A 182 -4.48 39.88 8.96
C ALA A 182 -5.59 39.11 9.68
N ILE A 183 -5.98 37.95 9.11
CA ILE A 183 -7.03 37.11 9.66
C ILE A 183 -6.38 35.85 10.25
N ALA A 184 -6.65 35.55 11.53
CA ALA A 184 -6.14 34.36 12.19
C ALA A 184 -6.77 33.09 11.61
N MET A 185 -5.96 32.09 11.40
CA MET A 185 -6.40 30.75 11.02
C MET A 185 -6.80 29.95 12.26
N THR A 186 -7.80 29.09 12.13
CA THR A 186 -8.25 28.19 13.20
C THR A 186 -7.47 26.89 13.14
N LYS A 187 -6.80 26.53 14.24
CA LYS A 187 -6.11 25.25 14.37
C LYS A 187 -7.10 24.12 14.55
N ASP A 188 -6.93 23.02 13.83
CA ASP A 188 -7.70 21.81 14.04
C ASP A 188 -7.30 21.16 15.39
N PRO A 189 -8.26 20.85 16.28
CA PRO A 189 -7.95 20.28 17.60
C PRO A 189 -7.39 18.85 17.54
N ASN A 190 -7.63 18.13 16.43
CA ASN A 190 -7.23 16.74 16.24
C ASN A 190 -6.05 16.56 15.30
N ASN A 191 -5.57 17.64 14.68
CA ASN A 191 -4.46 17.61 13.74
C ASN A 191 -3.59 18.86 13.88
N GLU A 192 -2.48 18.74 14.55
CA GLU A 192 -1.55 19.86 14.78
C GLU A 192 -0.97 20.49 13.49
N ASN A 193 -1.07 19.78 12.35
CA ASN A 193 -0.58 20.23 11.06
C ASN A 193 -1.66 20.93 10.23
N LEU A 194 -2.88 21.02 10.71
CA LEU A 194 -4.00 21.57 9.97
C LEU A 194 -4.49 22.87 10.57
N TYR A 195 -4.46 23.90 9.75
CA TYR A 195 -5.06 25.21 10.02
C TYR A 195 -6.05 25.52 8.91
N THR A 196 -7.22 26.01 9.26
CA THR A 196 -8.31 26.32 8.34
C THR A 196 -8.71 27.79 8.47
N LEU A 197 -9.14 28.35 7.35
CA LEU A 197 -9.74 29.69 7.30
C LEU A 197 -10.76 29.71 6.17
N GLU A 198 -11.97 30.13 6.48
CA GLU A 198 -13.00 30.44 5.48
C GLU A 198 -12.96 31.91 5.15
N LEU A 199 -12.91 32.24 3.87
CA LEU A 199 -12.87 33.59 3.35
C LEU A 199 -13.97 33.76 2.31
N ASP A 200 -14.78 34.80 2.47
CA ASP A 200 -15.63 35.31 1.39
C ASP A 200 -14.75 36.03 0.37
N ASN A 201 -14.21 35.23 -0.54
CA ASN A 201 -13.24 35.73 -1.51
C ASN A 201 -13.91 36.06 -2.86
N THR A 202 -14.73 37.05 -2.92
CA THR A 202 -15.30 37.55 -4.16
C THR A 202 -14.32 38.55 -4.81
N GLY A 203 -13.41 38.05 -5.65
CA GLY A 203 -12.55 38.87 -6.48
C GLY A 203 -11.10 39.05 -6.03
N SER A 204 -10.64 38.39 -4.94
CA SER A 204 -9.24 38.40 -4.53
C SER A 204 -8.46 37.30 -5.20
N SER A 205 -7.27 37.62 -5.69
CA SER A 205 -6.44 36.66 -6.45
C SER A 205 -5.18 36.24 -5.71
N TYR A 206 -4.74 37.01 -4.72
CA TYR A 206 -3.47 36.77 -4.03
C TYR A 206 -3.61 36.81 -2.51
N PHE A 207 -2.88 35.90 -1.84
CA PHE A 207 -2.78 35.90 -0.40
C PHE A 207 -1.43 35.27 0.04
N LYS A 208 -1.02 35.58 1.27
CA LYS A 208 0.16 34.98 1.93
C LYS A 208 -0.22 34.45 3.29
N PHE A 209 0.43 33.34 3.66
CA PHE A 209 0.43 32.82 5.01
C PHE A 209 1.69 33.28 5.73
N PHE A 210 1.60 33.54 7.02
CA PHE A 210 2.74 33.82 7.86
C PHE A 210 2.46 33.41 9.32
N PRO A 211 3.53 33.09 10.11
CA PRO A 211 3.37 32.77 11.51
C PRO A 211 2.98 34.03 12.30
N ALA A 212 2.28 33.83 13.42
CA ALA A 212 1.88 34.95 14.29
C ALA A 212 3.05 35.76 14.82
N SER A 213 4.17 35.10 15.04
CA SER A 213 5.44 35.75 15.46
C SER A 213 6.04 36.70 14.42
N ALA A 214 5.53 36.70 13.18
CA ALA A 214 5.97 37.62 12.13
C ALA A 214 5.01 38.80 11.92
N ILE A 215 4.00 38.96 12.79
CA ILE A 215 3.12 40.13 12.82
C ILE A 215 3.74 41.16 13.78
N ASP A 216 4.50 42.07 13.27
CA ASP A 216 4.97 43.28 13.99
C ASP A 216 4.39 44.53 13.37
#